data_b4cc75c66669d50de2c3cb669fcaf850
#
_entry.id   b4cc75c66669d50de2c3cb669fcaf850
#
_cell.length_a   1.000
_cell.length_b   1.000
_cell.length_c   1.000
_cell.angle_alpha   90.00
_cell.angle_beta   90.00
_cell.angle_gamma   90.00
#
_symmetry.space_group_name_H-M   'P 1'
#
loop_
_entity.id
_entity.type
_entity.pdbx_description
1 polymer ?
#
loop_
_entity_poly.entity_id
_entity_poly.type
_entity_poly.pdbx_seq_one_letter_code
_entity_poly.pdbx_strand_id
1 'polypeptide(L)'
;QIALTDYQNASVPEVPIEFNKDKIAVVYASGEIGLEQKNNTIGPELAKTIRKIREDNTVKAIVLRVNSPGGSALTSDIIWREVELATQTKPVIVSMGNVAASGGYYISCAADTIVAEPTTLTGSIGIFGMFFSGEKLIEDKMGIHTDVVKTNDHSDFGGSYPLPLPVSNRALTPYERNVLQNYVNQGYETFLSRVMSGRGLTHDELHAIAQGRVWTGEDALKIGLVDVLGGLEDAIRIAAQKAGIE
;
A
#
# COMPACT_ATOMS: atom_id res chain seq x y z
N GLN A 1 -24.13 -25.38 41.06
CA GLN A 1 -24.76 -24.41 40.15
C GLN A 1 -24.59 -23.03 40.78
N ILE A 2 -23.89 -22.14 40.07
CA ILE A 2 -23.73 -20.74 40.47
C ILE A 2 -24.85 -19.96 39.80
N ALA A 3 -25.55 -19.10 40.50
CA ALA A 3 -26.59 -18.28 39.91
C ALA A 3 -25.96 -17.23 38.96
N LEU A 4 -26.71 -16.84 37.92
CA LEU A 4 -26.23 -15.87 36.94
C LEU A 4 -25.87 -14.50 37.56
N THR A 5 -26.62 -14.12 38.62
CA THR A 5 -26.37 -12.94 39.45
C THR A 5 -25.06 -13.00 40.22
N ASP A 6 -24.68 -14.19 40.70
CA ASP A 6 -23.40 -14.38 41.42
C ASP A 6 -22.22 -14.37 40.46
N TYR A 7 -22.44 -14.88 39.25
CA TYR A 7 -21.44 -14.81 38.17
C TYR A 7 -21.19 -13.37 37.67
N GLN A 8 -22.25 -12.56 37.57
CA GLN A 8 -22.15 -11.15 37.19
C GLN A 8 -21.45 -10.28 38.25
N ASN A 9 -21.54 -10.69 39.51
CA ASN A 9 -20.95 -9.98 40.65
C ASN A 9 -19.65 -10.63 41.15
N ALA A 10 -19.17 -11.69 40.49
CA ALA A 10 -17.89 -12.30 40.83
C ALA A 10 -16.77 -11.30 40.59
N SER A 11 -16.10 -10.90 41.67
CA SER A 11 -14.86 -10.13 41.54
C SER A 11 -13.81 -11.03 40.88
N VAL A 12 -13.51 -10.74 39.63
CA VAL A 12 -12.31 -11.32 39.00
C VAL A 12 -11.13 -10.81 39.80
N PRO A 13 -10.25 -11.70 40.33
CA PRO A 13 -9.04 -11.23 40.97
C PRO A 13 -8.31 -10.35 39.96
N GLU A 14 -8.06 -9.10 40.32
CA GLU A 14 -7.13 -8.27 39.57
C GLU A 14 -5.77 -8.93 39.68
N VAL A 15 -5.43 -9.76 38.69
CA VAL A 15 -4.06 -10.14 38.48
C VAL A 15 -3.33 -8.83 38.18
N PRO A 16 -2.33 -8.41 38.97
CA PRO A 16 -1.55 -7.23 38.63
C PRO A 16 -0.95 -7.50 37.25
N ILE A 17 -1.50 -6.88 36.24
CA ILE A 17 -0.87 -6.86 34.93
C ILE A 17 0.36 -5.95 35.13
N GLU A 18 1.51 -6.54 35.38
CA GLU A 18 2.75 -5.82 35.21
C GLU A 18 2.80 -5.40 33.74
N PHE A 19 2.44 -4.17 33.47
CA PHE A 19 2.63 -3.58 32.16
C PHE A 19 4.13 -3.50 31.92
N ASN A 20 4.64 -4.48 31.21
CA ASN A 20 5.96 -4.36 30.63
C ASN A 20 5.96 -3.03 29.83
N LYS A 21 6.97 -2.19 30.04
CA LYS A 21 7.09 -0.90 29.33
C LYS A 21 7.28 -1.11 27.83
N ASP A 22 7.77 -2.27 27.45
CA ASP A 22 8.03 -2.64 26.07
C ASP A 22 6.75 -3.02 25.34
N LYS A 23 6.54 -2.47 24.15
CA LYS A 23 5.30 -2.57 23.37
C LYS A 23 5.60 -3.06 21.97
N ILE A 24 4.64 -3.76 21.39
CA ILE A 24 4.53 -4.00 19.96
C ILE A 24 3.43 -3.08 19.43
N ALA A 25 3.75 -2.24 18.47
CA ALA A 25 2.76 -1.38 17.83
C ALA A 25 2.12 -2.12 16.65
N VAL A 26 0.79 -2.26 16.67
CA VAL A 26 0.02 -2.75 15.53
C VAL A 26 -0.57 -1.56 14.80
N VAL A 27 -0.17 -1.35 13.55
CA VAL A 27 -0.58 -0.24 12.69
C VAL A 27 -1.45 -0.79 11.57
N TYR A 28 -2.64 -0.25 11.39
CA TYR A 28 -3.56 -0.69 10.35
C TYR A 28 -3.48 0.20 9.11
N ALA A 29 -3.26 -0.43 7.96
CA ALA A 29 -3.30 0.16 6.63
C ALA A 29 -4.44 -0.51 5.83
N SER A 30 -5.67 -0.01 6.01
CA SER A 30 -6.87 -0.59 5.40
C SER A 30 -7.54 0.39 4.45
N GLY A 31 -7.88 -0.09 3.25
CA GLY A 31 -8.54 0.68 2.21
C GLY A 31 -7.63 1.06 1.04
N GLU A 32 -8.13 1.88 0.14
CA GLU A 32 -7.37 2.39 -1.01
C GLU A 32 -6.33 3.43 -0.55
N ILE A 33 -5.16 3.45 -1.20
CA ILE A 33 -4.12 4.45 -0.94
C ILE A 33 -4.42 5.71 -1.77
N GLY A 34 -4.80 6.79 -1.09
CA GLY A 34 -5.14 8.07 -1.69
C GLY A 34 -4.10 9.16 -1.49
N LEU A 35 -4.29 10.30 -2.16
CA LEU A 35 -3.47 11.51 -1.94
C LEU A 35 -3.81 12.21 -0.63
N GLU A 36 -5.01 11.98 -0.12
CA GLU A 36 -5.55 12.56 1.11
C GLU A 36 -6.14 11.47 1.99
N GLN A 37 -6.05 11.66 3.32
CA GLN A 37 -6.74 10.82 4.28
C GLN A 37 -8.24 11.14 4.27
N LYS A 38 -9.05 10.16 3.89
CA LYS A 38 -10.52 10.20 3.96
C LYS A 38 -11.02 8.92 4.64
N ASN A 39 -12.32 8.84 4.91
CA ASN A 39 -12.92 7.59 5.41
C ASN A 39 -12.60 6.43 4.46
N ASN A 40 -12.06 5.34 4.98
CA ASN A 40 -11.61 4.15 4.23
C ASN A 40 -10.49 4.39 3.20
N THR A 41 -9.70 5.46 3.33
CA THR A 41 -8.49 5.65 2.53
C THR A 41 -7.26 5.73 3.42
N ILE A 42 -6.14 5.24 2.90
CA ILE A 42 -4.82 5.37 3.50
C ILE A 42 -4.19 6.62 2.90
N GLY A 43 -3.93 7.63 3.72
CA GLY A 43 -3.27 8.86 3.31
C GLY A 43 -1.82 8.95 3.77
N PRO A 44 -1.12 10.04 3.44
CA PRO A 44 0.26 10.28 3.87
C PRO A 44 0.43 10.42 5.40
N GLU A 45 -0.65 10.58 6.16
CA GLU A 45 -0.66 10.60 7.62
C GLU A 45 -0.19 9.27 8.23
N LEU A 46 -0.38 8.15 7.51
CA LEU A 46 0.15 6.85 7.94
C LEU A 46 1.67 6.89 8.07
N ALA A 47 2.38 7.54 7.16
CA ALA A 47 3.81 7.73 7.23
C ALA A 47 4.22 8.50 8.50
N LYS A 48 3.48 9.54 8.87
CA LYS A 48 3.72 10.29 10.12
C LYS A 48 3.49 9.41 11.36
N THR A 49 2.49 8.53 11.30
CA THR A 49 2.21 7.57 12.38
C THR A 49 3.35 6.58 12.54
N ILE A 50 3.83 5.98 11.43
CA ILE A 50 4.96 5.05 11.44
C ILE A 50 6.21 5.74 11.98
N ARG A 51 6.49 6.98 11.57
CA ARG A 51 7.61 7.78 12.09
C ARG A 51 7.54 7.96 13.60
N LYS A 52 6.40 8.38 14.15
CA LYS A 52 6.22 8.54 15.60
C LYS A 52 6.48 7.23 16.35
N ILE A 53 5.98 6.11 15.82
CA ILE A 53 6.17 4.79 16.40
C ILE A 53 7.66 4.36 16.31
N ARG A 54 8.31 4.65 15.20
CA ARG A 54 9.74 4.40 15.00
C ARG A 54 10.60 5.15 16.04
N GLU A 55 10.21 6.38 16.37
CA GLU A 55 10.92 7.26 17.31
C GLU A 55 10.58 6.98 18.79
N ASP A 56 9.52 6.22 19.07
CA ASP A 56 9.14 5.81 20.43
C ASP A 56 10.01 4.64 20.92
N ASN A 57 10.87 4.89 21.89
CA ASN A 57 11.76 3.89 22.47
C ASN A 57 11.03 2.80 23.28
N THR A 58 9.77 2.99 23.68
CA THR A 58 8.96 1.98 24.34
C THR A 58 8.39 0.95 23.35
N VAL A 59 8.33 1.29 22.06
CA VAL A 59 7.94 0.38 21.00
C VAL A 59 9.17 -0.37 20.50
N LYS A 60 9.16 -1.69 20.64
CA LYS A 60 10.28 -2.58 20.28
C LYS A 60 10.12 -3.25 18.92
N ALA A 61 8.90 -3.40 18.45
CA ALA A 61 8.62 -3.92 17.11
C ALA A 61 7.34 -3.27 16.55
N ILE A 62 7.21 -3.30 15.22
CA ILE A 62 6.03 -2.79 14.50
C ILE A 62 5.41 -3.94 13.72
N VAL A 63 4.10 -4.10 13.84
CA VAL A 63 3.30 -4.96 12.96
C VAL A 63 2.45 -4.05 12.08
N LEU A 64 2.70 -4.03 10.79
CA LEU A 64 1.89 -3.30 9.81
C LEU A 64 0.85 -4.25 9.22
N ARG A 65 -0.42 -4.08 9.62
CA ARG A 65 -1.55 -4.85 9.09
C ARG A 65 -2.05 -4.18 7.82
N VAL A 66 -1.79 -4.80 6.66
CA VAL A 66 -2.15 -4.26 5.35
C VAL A 66 -3.36 -5.00 4.78
N ASN A 67 -4.43 -4.25 4.47
CA ASN A 67 -5.58 -4.74 3.73
C ASN A 67 -5.97 -3.69 2.67
N SER A 68 -5.22 -3.65 1.56
CA SER A 68 -5.28 -2.59 0.56
C SER A 68 -5.10 -3.12 -0.87
N PRO A 69 -5.94 -2.70 -1.82
CA PRO A 69 -5.74 -2.98 -3.24
C PRO A 69 -4.65 -2.11 -3.88
N GLY A 70 -4.10 -1.15 -3.11
CA GLY A 70 -3.16 -0.15 -3.60
C GLY A 70 -3.82 1.21 -3.88
N GLY A 71 -3.25 1.96 -4.82
CA GLY A 71 -3.72 3.29 -5.20
C GLY A 71 -2.57 4.23 -5.59
N SER A 72 -2.51 5.42 -5.00
CA SER A 72 -1.52 6.45 -5.30
C SER A 72 -0.08 5.95 -5.14
N ALA A 73 0.69 5.95 -6.22
CA ALA A 73 2.11 5.59 -6.20
C ALA A 73 2.93 6.55 -5.32
N LEU A 74 2.63 7.86 -5.37
CA LEU A 74 3.30 8.88 -4.55
C LEU A 74 3.12 8.61 -3.05
N THR A 75 1.87 8.40 -2.62
CA THR A 75 1.57 8.12 -1.22
C THR A 75 2.17 6.79 -0.77
N SER A 76 2.16 5.77 -1.65
CA SER A 76 2.80 4.48 -1.38
C SER A 76 4.30 4.63 -1.15
N ASP A 77 5.01 5.44 -1.96
CA ASP A 77 6.45 5.68 -1.80
C ASP A 77 6.76 6.46 -0.50
N ILE A 78 5.93 7.44 -0.14
CA ILE A 78 6.06 8.18 1.13
C ILE A 78 5.93 7.22 2.33
N ILE A 79 4.95 6.32 2.31
CA ILE A 79 4.75 5.33 3.39
C ILE A 79 5.88 4.30 3.39
N TRP A 80 6.22 3.75 2.21
CA TRP A 80 7.32 2.81 2.05
C TRP A 80 8.62 3.34 2.66
N ARG A 81 8.94 4.62 2.43
CA ARG A 81 10.15 5.23 2.98
C ARG A 81 10.18 5.21 4.52
N GLU A 82 9.06 5.44 5.19
CA GLU A 82 9.02 5.37 6.66
C GLU A 82 9.07 3.92 7.16
N VAL A 83 8.51 2.96 6.41
CA VAL A 83 8.66 1.52 6.70
C VAL A 83 10.14 1.12 6.60
N GLU A 84 10.80 1.48 5.50
CA GLU A 84 12.23 1.22 5.28
C GLU A 84 13.11 1.84 6.37
N LEU A 85 12.84 3.08 6.79
CA LEU A 85 13.55 3.71 7.90
C LEU A 85 13.27 3.01 9.24
N ALA A 86 12.08 2.45 9.42
CA ALA A 86 11.73 1.73 10.64
C ALA A 86 12.48 0.41 10.76
N THR A 87 12.67 -0.33 9.66
CA THR A 87 13.46 -1.60 9.67
C THR A 87 14.92 -1.40 10.09
N GLN A 88 15.46 -0.19 9.91
CA GLN A 88 16.82 0.12 10.35
C GLN A 88 16.95 0.27 11.88
N THR A 89 15.85 0.39 12.60
CA THR A 89 15.84 0.68 14.03
C THR A 89 15.17 -0.39 14.89
N LYS A 90 14.16 -1.06 14.36
CA LYS A 90 13.39 -2.10 15.07
C LYS A 90 12.74 -3.06 14.07
N PRO A 91 12.44 -4.30 14.46
CA PRO A 91 11.75 -5.24 13.60
C PRO A 91 10.40 -4.70 13.10
N VAL A 92 10.19 -4.79 11.79
CA VAL A 92 8.92 -4.46 11.13
C VAL A 92 8.38 -5.71 10.45
N ILE A 93 7.22 -6.15 10.89
CA ILE A 93 6.54 -7.32 10.34
C ILE A 93 5.28 -6.84 9.62
N VAL A 94 5.10 -7.26 8.39
CA VAL A 94 3.83 -7.05 7.67
C VAL A 94 2.91 -8.25 7.88
N SER A 95 1.65 -7.97 8.22
CA SER A 95 0.57 -8.96 8.18
C SER A 95 -0.42 -8.55 7.10
N MET A 96 -0.50 -9.33 6.03
CA MET A 96 -1.44 -9.08 4.95
C MET A 96 -2.83 -9.59 5.31
N GLY A 97 -3.87 -8.81 4.95
CA GLY A 97 -5.26 -9.20 5.05
C GLY A 97 -5.74 -9.95 3.82
N ASN A 98 -6.99 -9.73 3.43
CA ASN A 98 -7.56 -10.35 2.23
C ASN A 98 -6.83 -9.89 0.95
N VAL A 99 -6.40 -8.62 0.93
CA VAL A 99 -5.71 -8.01 -0.21
C VAL A 99 -4.55 -7.16 0.27
N ALA A 100 -3.37 -7.33 -0.32
CA ALA A 100 -2.22 -6.45 -0.14
C ALA A 100 -1.48 -6.36 -1.48
N ALA A 101 -2.08 -5.65 -2.43
CA ALA A 101 -1.66 -5.64 -3.83
C ALA A 101 -1.28 -4.24 -4.31
N SER A 102 -0.46 -4.16 -5.38
CA SER A 102 -0.03 -2.90 -5.97
C SER A 102 0.60 -1.98 -4.90
N GLY A 103 0.06 -0.78 -4.66
CA GLY A 103 0.50 0.09 -3.57
C GLY A 103 0.50 -0.58 -2.18
N GLY A 104 -0.41 -1.54 -1.93
CA GLY A 104 -0.44 -2.34 -0.71
C GLY A 104 0.79 -3.25 -0.58
N TYR A 105 1.26 -3.83 -1.69
CA TYR A 105 2.53 -4.56 -1.71
C TYR A 105 3.73 -3.60 -1.63
N TYR A 106 3.64 -2.43 -2.28
CA TYR A 106 4.67 -1.40 -2.25
C TYR A 106 5.04 -1.00 -0.82
N ILE A 107 4.04 -0.68 0.02
CA ILE A 107 4.29 -0.31 1.43
C ILE A 107 4.73 -1.49 2.30
N SER A 108 4.57 -2.73 1.81
CA SER A 108 4.90 -3.96 2.53
C SER A 108 6.31 -4.46 2.23
N CYS A 109 6.83 -4.21 1.02
CA CYS A 109 7.99 -4.91 0.47
C CYS A 109 9.31 -4.67 1.23
N ALA A 110 9.43 -3.57 2.00
CA ALA A 110 10.61 -3.26 2.81
C ALA A 110 10.64 -3.95 4.19
N ALA A 111 9.57 -4.64 4.59
CA ALA A 111 9.49 -5.26 5.91
C ALA A 111 10.46 -6.44 6.08
N ASP A 112 10.92 -6.66 7.31
CA ASP A 112 11.81 -7.78 7.68
C ASP A 112 11.17 -9.15 7.54
N THR A 113 9.84 -9.20 7.59
CA THR A 113 9.07 -10.43 7.39
C THR A 113 7.66 -10.06 6.91
N ILE A 114 7.21 -10.72 5.86
CA ILE A 114 5.86 -10.59 5.32
C ILE A 114 5.08 -11.88 5.60
N VAL A 115 3.99 -11.74 6.33
CA VAL A 115 3.06 -12.81 6.68
C VAL A 115 1.77 -12.63 5.89
N ALA A 116 1.30 -13.68 5.22
CA ALA A 116 0.05 -13.67 4.46
C ALA A 116 -0.76 -14.95 4.69
N GLU A 117 -2.08 -14.86 4.62
CA GLU A 117 -2.93 -16.04 4.55
C GLU A 117 -2.77 -16.74 3.20
N PRO A 118 -2.97 -18.05 3.08
CA PRO A 118 -2.85 -18.76 1.80
C PRO A 118 -3.68 -18.14 0.66
N THR A 119 -4.84 -17.59 0.99
CA THR A 119 -5.80 -17.00 0.05
C THR A 119 -5.67 -15.49 -0.12
N THR A 120 -4.75 -14.84 0.57
CA THR A 120 -4.46 -13.41 0.40
C THR A 120 -4.16 -13.11 -1.07
N LEU A 121 -4.77 -12.08 -1.62
CA LEU A 121 -4.40 -11.56 -2.95
C LEU A 121 -3.29 -10.53 -2.79
N THR A 122 -2.14 -10.79 -3.42
CA THR A 122 -0.95 -9.93 -3.30
C THR A 122 -0.19 -9.79 -4.62
N GLY A 123 0.99 -9.16 -4.58
CA GLY A 123 1.75 -8.83 -5.78
C GLY A 123 1.15 -7.64 -6.50
N SER A 124 0.64 -7.84 -7.72
CA SER A 124 0.21 -6.75 -8.61
C SER A 124 1.27 -5.64 -8.72
N ILE A 125 2.54 -6.07 -8.83
CA ILE A 125 3.69 -5.17 -8.95
C ILE A 125 3.68 -4.59 -10.36
N GLY A 126 3.11 -3.39 -10.48
CA GLY A 126 2.92 -2.73 -11.76
C GLY A 126 2.37 -1.32 -11.62
N ILE A 127 2.49 -0.55 -12.68
CA ILE A 127 1.94 0.81 -12.80
C ILE A 127 1.07 0.85 -14.05
N PHE A 128 -0.10 1.46 -13.94
CA PHE A 128 -0.93 1.75 -15.09
C PHE A 128 -1.51 3.16 -15.00
N GLY A 129 -1.89 3.71 -16.13
CA GLY A 129 -2.63 4.95 -16.23
C GLY A 129 -3.75 4.82 -17.25
N MET A 130 -4.90 5.45 -16.97
CA MET A 130 -6.01 5.55 -17.93
C MET A 130 -6.21 6.99 -18.31
N PHE A 131 -6.39 7.22 -19.59
CA PHE A 131 -6.65 8.53 -20.15
C PHE A 131 -7.88 8.45 -21.07
N PHE A 132 -8.92 9.20 -20.72
CA PHE A 132 -10.15 9.22 -21.47
C PHE A 132 -10.26 10.53 -22.27
N SER A 133 -10.53 10.42 -23.58
CA SER A 133 -10.90 11.57 -24.43
C SER A 133 -12.38 11.53 -24.72
N GLY A 134 -13.05 12.64 -24.48
CA GLY A 134 -14.46 12.85 -24.82
C GLY A 134 -14.67 13.49 -26.19
N GLU A 135 -13.60 13.86 -26.91
CA GLU A 135 -13.63 14.63 -28.16
C GLU A 135 -14.72 14.14 -29.13
N LYS A 136 -14.64 12.91 -29.58
CA LYS A 136 -15.61 12.35 -30.54
C LYS A 136 -17.04 12.29 -30.03
N LEU A 137 -17.24 12.09 -28.73
CA LEU A 137 -18.58 12.08 -28.15
C LEU A 137 -19.17 13.48 -28.17
N ILE A 138 -18.41 14.46 -27.78
CA ILE A 138 -18.85 15.83 -27.56
C ILE A 138 -18.95 16.57 -28.89
N GLU A 139 -17.97 16.42 -29.77
CA GLU A 139 -18.00 17.10 -31.09
C GLU A 139 -18.92 16.40 -32.10
N ASP A 140 -18.72 15.08 -32.32
CA ASP A 140 -19.47 14.37 -33.38
C ASP A 140 -20.91 14.05 -33.00
N LYS A 141 -21.20 13.82 -31.70
CA LYS A 141 -22.53 13.40 -31.25
C LYS A 141 -23.36 14.51 -30.64
N MET A 142 -22.71 15.42 -29.92
CA MET A 142 -23.42 16.54 -29.26
C MET A 142 -23.30 17.85 -30.03
N GLY A 143 -22.45 17.94 -31.04
CA GLY A 143 -22.24 19.17 -31.84
C GLY A 143 -21.63 20.31 -31.04
N ILE A 144 -20.96 20.03 -29.92
CA ILE A 144 -20.36 21.05 -29.08
C ILE A 144 -18.88 21.14 -29.45
N HIS A 145 -18.50 22.31 -29.97
CA HIS A 145 -17.10 22.61 -30.32
C HIS A 145 -16.45 23.46 -29.23
N THR A 146 -15.20 23.14 -28.90
CA THR A 146 -14.41 23.92 -27.95
C THR A 146 -13.32 24.69 -28.67
N ASP A 147 -13.19 25.97 -28.36
CA ASP A 147 -12.08 26.79 -28.78
C ASP A 147 -11.08 26.94 -27.66
N VAL A 148 -9.80 26.73 -27.93
CA VAL A 148 -8.75 26.67 -26.92
C VAL A 148 -7.69 27.73 -27.19
N VAL A 149 -7.55 28.65 -26.24
CA VAL A 149 -6.41 29.58 -26.20
C VAL A 149 -5.33 29.01 -25.32
N LYS A 150 -4.14 28.84 -25.86
CA LYS A 150 -3.00 28.23 -25.17
C LYS A 150 -1.72 29.02 -25.36
N THR A 151 -0.87 28.99 -24.34
CA THR A 151 0.40 29.72 -24.32
C THR A 151 1.56 28.95 -24.99
N ASN A 152 1.44 27.62 -25.08
CA ASN A 152 2.39 26.73 -25.76
C ASN A 152 1.70 25.45 -26.23
N ASP A 153 2.40 24.60 -26.98
CA ASP A 153 1.83 23.46 -27.71
C ASP A 153 1.11 22.42 -26.83
N HIS A 154 1.50 22.30 -25.56
CA HIS A 154 0.98 21.28 -24.66
C HIS A 154 0.32 21.86 -23.40
N SER A 155 0.05 23.18 -23.34
CA SER A 155 -0.54 23.79 -22.14
C SER A 155 -2.01 23.42 -21.93
N ASP A 156 -2.65 22.81 -22.90
CA ASP A 156 -4.00 22.24 -22.85
C ASP A 156 -4.00 20.72 -22.54
N PHE A 157 -2.83 20.16 -22.20
CA PHE A 157 -2.72 18.74 -21.83
C PHE A 157 -3.57 18.42 -20.60
N GLY A 158 -4.44 17.42 -20.72
CA GLY A 158 -5.35 17.04 -19.64
C GLY A 158 -6.48 18.04 -19.39
N GLY A 159 -6.63 19.08 -20.22
CA GLY A 159 -7.76 20.00 -20.16
C GLY A 159 -9.08 19.27 -20.28
N SER A 160 -10.04 19.61 -19.42
CA SER A 160 -11.38 19.02 -19.40
C SER A 160 -12.42 20.01 -19.92
N TYR A 161 -13.51 19.47 -20.47
CA TYR A 161 -14.69 20.27 -20.76
C TYR A 161 -15.22 20.95 -19.48
N PRO A 162 -15.91 22.08 -19.57
CA PRO A 162 -16.59 22.70 -18.44
C PRO A 162 -17.82 21.88 -17.96
N LEU A 163 -17.79 20.58 -18.16
CA LEU A 163 -18.75 19.59 -17.69
C LEU A 163 -18.08 18.77 -16.56
N PRO A 164 -18.85 18.27 -15.59
CA PRO A 164 -18.30 17.49 -14.48
C PRO A 164 -17.90 16.05 -14.88
N LEU A 165 -17.31 15.90 -16.08
CA LEU A 165 -16.84 14.62 -16.60
C LEU A 165 -15.30 14.65 -16.62
N PRO A 166 -14.62 13.64 -16.05
CA PRO A 166 -13.17 13.55 -16.05
C PRO A 166 -12.63 13.05 -17.39
N VAL A 167 -12.99 13.74 -18.47
CA VAL A 167 -12.58 13.40 -19.82
C VAL A 167 -11.85 14.58 -20.46
N SER A 168 -10.77 14.31 -21.16
CA SER A 168 -10.05 15.31 -21.91
C SER A 168 -10.87 15.80 -23.11
N ASN A 169 -10.73 17.08 -23.43
CA ASN A 169 -11.37 17.71 -24.57
C ASN A 169 -10.75 17.33 -25.93
N ARG A 170 -9.60 16.69 -25.94
CA ARG A 170 -8.97 16.13 -27.14
C ARG A 170 -8.16 14.87 -26.86
N ALA A 171 -7.87 14.13 -27.90
CA ALA A 171 -6.97 13.00 -27.84
C ALA A 171 -5.53 13.43 -27.54
N LEU A 172 -4.73 12.53 -26.99
CA LEU A 172 -3.31 12.74 -26.79
C LEU A 172 -2.58 12.78 -28.13
N THR A 173 -1.67 13.73 -28.29
CA THR A 173 -0.69 13.69 -29.38
C THR A 173 0.28 12.53 -29.20
N PRO A 174 0.98 12.07 -30.26
CA PRO A 174 2.01 11.04 -30.12
C PRO A 174 3.11 11.41 -29.11
N TYR A 175 3.50 12.67 -29.06
CA TYR A 175 4.47 13.18 -28.09
C TYR A 175 3.96 13.03 -26.65
N GLU A 176 2.76 13.51 -26.35
CA GLU A 176 2.15 13.42 -25.02
C GLU A 176 1.95 11.96 -24.58
N ARG A 177 1.56 11.10 -25.51
CA ARG A 177 1.49 9.64 -25.26
C ARG A 177 2.84 9.08 -24.85
N ASN A 178 3.92 9.44 -25.54
CA ASN A 178 5.28 9.00 -25.21
C ASN A 178 5.72 9.53 -23.83
N VAL A 179 5.41 10.78 -23.50
CA VAL A 179 5.70 11.36 -22.17
C VAL A 179 5.00 10.56 -21.07
N LEU A 180 3.71 10.26 -21.23
CA LEU A 180 2.97 9.44 -20.27
C LEU A 180 3.52 8.02 -20.18
N GLN A 181 3.83 7.39 -21.31
CA GLN A 181 4.41 6.05 -21.32
C GLN A 181 5.76 6.01 -20.58
N ASN A 182 6.61 7.01 -20.79
CA ASN A 182 7.89 7.12 -20.08
C ASN A 182 7.67 7.31 -18.57
N TYR A 183 6.67 8.10 -18.17
CA TYR A 183 6.32 8.26 -16.77
C TYR A 183 5.87 6.92 -16.13
N VAL A 184 5.03 6.14 -16.83
CA VAL A 184 4.60 4.80 -16.39
C VAL A 184 5.80 3.85 -16.29
N ASN A 185 6.68 3.85 -17.30
CA ASN A 185 7.87 3.01 -17.30
C ASN A 185 8.81 3.34 -16.11
N GLN A 186 9.08 4.63 -15.87
CA GLN A 186 9.91 5.08 -14.74
C GLN A 186 9.26 4.70 -13.39
N GLY A 187 7.95 4.86 -13.27
CA GLY A 187 7.21 4.44 -12.07
C GLY A 187 7.32 2.94 -11.83
N TYR A 188 7.25 2.13 -12.90
CA TYR A 188 7.42 0.69 -12.81
C TYR A 188 8.83 0.30 -12.37
N GLU A 189 9.87 0.87 -12.98
CA GLU A 189 11.27 0.62 -12.57
C GLU A 189 11.53 1.06 -11.12
N THR A 190 10.93 2.16 -10.68
CA THR A 190 10.99 2.59 -9.29
C THR A 190 10.37 1.53 -8.38
N PHE A 191 9.18 1.00 -8.70
CA PHE A 191 8.54 -0.05 -7.93
C PHE A 191 9.41 -1.31 -7.87
N LEU A 192 9.93 -1.78 -9.01
CA LEU A 192 10.85 -2.91 -9.05
C LEU A 192 12.05 -2.67 -8.12
N SER A 193 12.69 -1.50 -8.18
CA SER A 193 13.84 -1.14 -7.33
C SER A 193 13.50 -1.26 -5.83
N ARG A 194 12.30 -0.82 -5.40
CA ARG A 194 11.86 -0.93 -4.01
C ARG A 194 11.70 -2.39 -3.58
N VAL A 195 11.05 -3.19 -4.42
CA VAL A 195 10.87 -4.63 -4.14
C VAL A 195 12.20 -5.38 -4.13
N MET A 196 13.06 -5.12 -5.10
CA MET A 196 14.41 -5.73 -5.15
C MET A 196 15.19 -5.45 -3.88
N SER A 197 15.18 -4.20 -3.41
CA SER A 197 15.86 -3.79 -2.17
C SER A 197 15.34 -4.54 -0.94
N GLY A 198 14.03 -4.73 -0.84
CA GLY A 198 13.40 -5.38 0.32
C GLY A 198 13.37 -6.91 0.26
N ARG A 199 13.36 -7.50 -0.96
CA ARG A 199 13.18 -8.95 -1.15
C ARG A 199 14.44 -9.67 -1.64
N GLY A 200 15.50 -8.94 -1.99
CA GLY A 200 16.75 -9.53 -2.46
C GLY A 200 16.67 -10.23 -3.82
N LEU A 201 15.62 -9.95 -4.61
CA LEU A 201 15.44 -10.49 -5.95
C LEU A 201 16.24 -9.67 -6.97
N THR A 202 16.72 -10.32 -8.00
CA THR A 202 17.30 -9.63 -9.17
C THR A 202 16.21 -9.00 -10.03
N HIS A 203 16.59 -8.06 -10.91
CA HIS A 203 15.64 -7.41 -11.81
C HIS A 203 14.89 -8.43 -12.69
N ASP A 204 15.60 -9.38 -13.28
CA ASP A 204 15.02 -10.35 -14.22
C ASP A 204 14.08 -11.33 -13.50
N GLU A 205 14.46 -11.82 -12.31
CA GLU A 205 13.60 -12.66 -11.47
C GLU A 205 12.31 -11.93 -11.10
N LEU A 206 12.44 -10.68 -10.63
CA LEU A 206 11.28 -9.89 -10.24
C LEU A 206 10.41 -9.52 -11.45
N HIS A 207 11.01 -9.10 -12.55
CA HIS A 207 10.28 -8.74 -13.77
C HIS A 207 9.45 -9.92 -14.30
N ALA A 208 9.96 -11.15 -14.22
CA ALA A 208 9.23 -12.35 -14.65
C ALA A 208 7.94 -12.60 -13.86
N ILE A 209 7.87 -12.22 -12.59
CA ILE A 209 6.72 -12.40 -11.70
C ILE A 209 5.91 -11.12 -11.46
N ALA A 210 6.39 -9.97 -11.90
CA ALA A 210 5.76 -8.65 -11.79
C ALA A 210 4.80 -8.35 -12.97
N GLN A 211 4.88 -7.18 -13.58
CA GLN A 211 4.03 -6.73 -14.70
C GLN A 211 2.54 -6.72 -14.37
N GLY A 212 2.19 -6.40 -13.11
CA GLY A 212 0.82 -6.36 -12.64
C GLY A 212 0.19 -7.71 -12.32
N ARG A 213 0.94 -8.81 -12.36
CA ARG A 213 0.41 -10.14 -11.99
C ARG A 213 0.03 -10.19 -10.53
N VAL A 214 -1.12 -10.80 -10.26
CA VAL A 214 -1.66 -11.03 -8.91
C VAL A 214 -1.37 -12.48 -8.52
N TRP A 215 -0.99 -12.67 -7.26
CA TRP A 215 -0.64 -13.96 -6.69
C TRP A 215 -1.48 -14.24 -5.46
N THR A 216 -1.75 -15.50 -5.18
CA THR A 216 -2.24 -15.92 -3.86
C THR A 216 -1.09 -15.86 -2.85
N GLY A 217 -1.39 -15.78 -1.55
CA GLY A 217 -0.36 -15.82 -0.52
C GLY A 217 0.48 -17.09 -0.59
N GLU A 218 -0.16 -18.22 -0.91
CA GLU A 218 0.52 -19.51 -1.10
C GLU A 218 1.51 -19.47 -2.26
N ASP A 219 1.13 -18.91 -3.41
CA ASP A 219 2.02 -18.80 -4.56
C ASP A 219 3.07 -17.71 -4.37
N ALA A 220 2.72 -16.61 -3.70
CA ALA A 220 3.64 -15.54 -3.34
C ALA A 220 4.78 -16.03 -2.42
N LEU A 221 4.51 -16.98 -1.53
CA LEU A 221 5.54 -17.65 -0.73
C LEU A 221 6.54 -18.41 -1.61
N LYS A 222 6.06 -19.17 -2.61
CA LYS A 222 6.90 -19.96 -3.51
C LYS A 222 7.85 -19.12 -4.36
N ILE A 223 7.45 -17.87 -4.66
CA ILE A 223 8.21 -16.94 -5.52
C ILE A 223 8.94 -15.83 -4.74
N GLY A 224 8.99 -15.92 -3.40
CA GLY A 224 9.76 -15.02 -2.56
C GLY A 224 9.14 -13.64 -2.29
N LEU A 225 7.87 -13.43 -2.62
CA LEU A 225 7.14 -12.20 -2.31
C LEU A 225 6.55 -12.18 -0.89
N VAL A 226 6.39 -13.35 -0.28
CA VAL A 226 5.91 -13.56 1.10
C VAL A 226 6.90 -14.50 1.80
N ASP A 227 7.06 -14.37 3.13
CA ASP A 227 8.01 -15.16 3.90
C ASP A 227 7.34 -16.29 4.69
N VAL A 228 6.11 -16.05 5.19
CA VAL A 228 5.42 -16.97 6.10
C VAL A 228 3.93 -16.98 5.77
N LEU A 229 3.31 -18.17 5.78
CA LEU A 229 1.86 -18.30 5.79
C LEU A 229 1.33 -18.22 7.22
N GLY A 230 0.38 -17.30 7.45
CA GLY A 230 -0.22 -17.08 8.78
C GLY A 230 -1.06 -15.83 8.83
N GLY A 231 -1.62 -15.57 10.01
CA GLY A 231 -2.49 -14.45 10.30
C GLY A 231 -1.80 -13.31 11.08
N LEU A 232 -2.63 -12.42 11.62
CA LEU A 232 -2.15 -11.29 12.43
C LEU A 232 -1.46 -11.76 13.72
N GLU A 233 -1.97 -12.80 14.36
CA GLU A 233 -1.41 -13.35 15.61
C GLU A 233 -0.01 -13.92 15.37
N ASP A 234 0.21 -14.60 14.23
CA ASP A 234 1.52 -15.09 13.84
C ASP A 234 2.51 -13.94 13.62
N ALA A 235 2.08 -12.88 12.96
CA ALA A 235 2.89 -11.68 12.75
C ALA A 235 3.27 -11.01 14.08
N ILE A 236 2.35 -10.92 15.05
CA ILE A 236 2.63 -10.38 16.39
C ILE A 236 3.63 -11.27 17.12
N ARG A 237 3.47 -12.60 17.07
CA ARG A 237 4.39 -13.56 17.67
C ARG A 237 5.80 -13.46 17.06
N ILE A 238 5.90 -13.33 15.73
CA ILE A 238 7.19 -13.14 15.04
C ILE A 238 7.82 -11.80 15.47
N ALA A 239 7.02 -10.75 15.59
CA ALA A 239 7.47 -9.43 16.04
C ALA A 239 8.03 -9.50 17.48
N ALA A 240 7.33 -10.18 18.39
CA ALA A 240 7.77 -10.40 19.77
C ALA A 240 9.10 -11.15 19.80
N GLN A 241 9.21 -12.26 19.09
CA GLN A 241 10.45 -13.06 19.00
C GLN A 241 11.63 -12.24 18.47
N LYS A 242 11.43 -11.48 17.38
CA LYS A 242 12.50 -10.64 16.81
C LYS A 242 12.91 -9.48 17.71
N ALA A 243 11.98 -8.98 18.53
CA ALA A 243 12.23 -7.91 19.49
C ALA A 243 12.76 -8.42 20.85
N GLY A 244 12.80 -9.73 21.09
CA GLY A 244 13.18 -10.30 22.38
C GLY A 244 12.19 -10.00 23.50
N ILE A 245 10.89 -9.90 23.19
CA ILE A 245 9.79 -9.70 24.14
C ILE A 245 9.09 -11.04 24.37
N GLU A 246 8.89 -11.40 25.63
CA GLU A 246 8.10 -12.58 26.07
C GLU A 246 6.62 -12.27 26.19
#